data_c7e67092fff247a8ceece6c4277d1388
#
_entry.id   c7e67092fff247a8ceece6c4277d1388
#
_cell.length_a   1.000
_cell.length_b   1.000
_cell.length_c   1.000
_cell.angle_alpha   90.00
_cell.angle_beta   90.00
_cell.angle_gamma   90.00
#
_symmetry.space_group_name_H-M   'P 1'
#
loop_
_entity.id
_entity.type
_entity.pdbx_description
1 polymer ?
#
loop_
_entity_poly.entity_id
_entity_poly.type
_entity_poly.pdbx_seq_one_letter_code
_entity_poly.pdbx_strand_id
1 'polypeptide(L)'
;MTKIGIIEKIGFALTNLGNIPIMTLLNTYLLIFYTDVVGIDPAIVGTLFLISRLLDGVSDPLLGFLIDRFPRTKIGKYKPILIAGSLICCINYLLVWFSPLLFEGQKILAISFSYILLGITFDLMDIPLNSLIPVLTTQESERNVLSSIKGISYTVGPTLLNIAAPLILANNSSKISGYLILIVGTVIVVAFFTIVGTLTLKERVIEQTEPSKSKKKHYSIKDAL
;
A
#
# COMPACT_ATOMS: atom_id res chain seq x y z
N MET A 1 -10.73 -16.88 24.27
CA MET A 1 -9.49 -16.50 23.54
C MET A 1 -9.51 -17.19 22.18
N THR A 2 -9.73 -16.44 21.12
CA THR A 2 -9.94 -17.03 19.77
C THR A 2 -8.62 -17.09 19.02
N LYS A 3 -8.11 -18.30 18.79
CA LYS A 3 -6.99 -18.51 17.87
C LYS A 3 -7.38 -18.11 16.44
N ILE A 4 -6.45 -17.58 15.70
CA ILE A 4 -6.64 -17.25 14.27
C ILE A 4 -6.60 -18.56 13.48
N GLY A 5 -7.61 -18.77 12.63
CA GLY A 5 -7.69 -19.96 11.78
C GLY A 5 -6.62 -19.95 10.68
N ILE A 6 -6.28 -21.13 10.16
CA ILE A 6 -5.29 -21.27 9.10
C ILE A 6 -5.70 -20.49 7.82
N ILE A 7 -6.99 -20.48 7.49
CA ILE A 7 -7.53 -19.75 6.35
C ILE A 7 -7.30 -18.23 6.50
N GLU A 8 -7.44 -17.70 7.72
CA GLU A 8 -7.20 -16.28 7.98
C GLU A 8 -5.70 -15.94 7.93
N LYS A 9 -4.82 -16.85 8.37
CA LYS A 9 -3.37 -16.71 8.25
C LYS A 9 -2.93 -16.70 6.79
N ILE A 10 -3.49 -17.59 5.98
CA ILE A 10 -3.27 -17.60 4.51
C ILE A 10 -3.83 -16.32 3.88
N GLY A 11 -5.05 -15.90 4.24
CA GLY A 11 -5.62 -14.66 3.76
C GLY A 11 -4.78 -13.43 4.12
N PHE A 12 -4.23 -13.38 5.33
CA PHE A 12 -3.33 -12.31 5.74
C PHE A 12 -2.01 -12.32 4.93
N ALA A 13 -1.46 -13.51 4.64
CA ALA A 13 -0.30 -13.64 3.76
C ALA A 13 -0.62 -13.14 2.34
N LEU A 14 -1.76 -13.55 1.76
CA LEU A 14 -2.19 -13.09 0.44
C LEU A 14 -2.37 -11.57 0.40
N THR A 15 -3.02 -10.98 1.41
CA THR A 15 -3.21 -9.52 1.46
C THR A 15 -1.87 -8.78 1.50
N ASN A 16 -0.88 -9.28 2.26
CA ASN A 16 0.46 -8.71 2.28
C ASN A 16 1.18 -8.90 0.93
N LEU A 17 1.11 -10.09 0.33
CA LEU A 17 1.67 -10.33 -1.01
C LEU A 17 1.00 -9.48 -2.09
N GLY A 18 -0.27 -9.10 -1.92
CA GLY A 18 -0.97 -8.16 -2.79
C GLY A 18 -0.47 -6.72 -2.67
N ASN A 19 0.01 -6.29 -1.50
CA ASN A 19 0.52 -4.92 -1.31
C ASN A 19 1.92 -4.71 -1.94
N ILE A 20 2.77 -5.71 -1.90
CA ILE A 20 4.21 -5.64 -2.20
C ILE A 20 4.54 -5.26 -3.66
N PRO A 21 3.87 -5.80 -4.71
CA PRO A 21 4.31 -5.65 -6.08
C PRO A 21 4.36 -4.20 -6.57
N ILE A 22 3.43 -3.35 -6.14
CA ILE A 22 3.37 -1.94 -6.54
C ILE A 22 4.69 -1.24 -6.19
N MET A 23 5.03 -1.22 -4.90
CA MET A 23 6.25 -0.53 -4.45
C MET A 23 7.54 -1.19 -4.94
N THR A 24 7.54 -2.51 -5.11
CA THR A 24 8.72 -3.22 -5.64
C THR A 24 9.02 -2.77 -7.06
N LEU A 25 8.04 -2.74 -7.95
CA LEU A 25 8.26 -2.30 -9.33
C LEU A 25 8.54 -0.81 -9.44
N LEU A 26 7.88 0.02 -8.65
CA LEU A 26 8.15 1.46 -8.63
C LEU A 26 9.60 1.75 -8.20
N ASN A 27 10.04 1.17 -7.10
CA ASN A 27 11.37 1.45 -6.58
C ASN A 27 12.49 0.89 -7.45
N THR A 28 12.22 -0.20 -8.20
CA THR A 28 13.26 -0.87 -8.99
C THR A 28 13.27 -0.41 -10.45
N TYR A 29 12.11 -0.19 -11.06
CA TYR A 29 12.00 -0.05 -12.52
C TYR A 29 11.44 1.29 -12.99
N LEU A 30 10.79 2.10 -12.12
CA LEU A 30 10.14 3.33 -12.58
C LEU A 30 11.15 4.37 -13.09
N LEU A 31 12.29 4.53 -12.40
CA LEU A 31 13.34 5.43 -12.86
C LEU A 31 13.82 5.03 -14.26
N ILE A 32 14.15 3.76 -14.45
CA ILE A 32 14.63 3.21 -15.74
C ILE A 32 13.57 3.39 -16.82
N PHE A 33 12.30 3.16 -16.49
CA PHE A 33 11.21 3.36 -17.45
C PHE A 33 11.09 4.82 -17.89
N TYR A 34 11.13 5.76 -16.93
CA TYR A 34 11.01 7.18 -17.26
C TYR A 34 12.21 7.72 -18.02
N THR A 35 13.43 7.24 -17.75
CA THR A 35 14.64 7.70 -18.43
C THR A 35 14.85 7.01 -19.77
N ASP A 36 14.78 5.69 -19.81
CA ASP A 36 15.21 4.89 -20.97
C ASP A 36 14.08 4.62 -21.99
N VAL A 37 12.82 4.65 -21.53
CA VAL A 37 11.66 4.38 -22.40
C VAL A 37 10.94 5.68 -22.76
N VAL A 38 10.68 6.55 -21.76
CA VAL A 38 9.95 7.81 -21.96
C VAL A 38 10.87 8.95 -22.40
N GLY A 39 12.17 8.88 -22.07
CA GLY A 39 13.18 9.87 -22.44
C GLY A 39 13.15 11.13 -21.57
N ILE A 40 12.84 11.00 -20.28
CA ILE A 40 12.86 12.13 -19.33
C ILE A 40 14.23 12.21 -18.67
N ASP A 41 14.72 13.43 -18.43
CA ASP A 41 16.00 13.65 -17.74
C ASP A 41 15.98 13.03 -16.33
N PRO A 42 16.99 12.20 -15.98
CA PRO A 42 17.08 11.57 -14.65
C PRO A 42 17.04 12.56 -13.49
N ALA A 43 17.57 13.78 -13.64
CA ALA A 43 17.56 14.80 -12.60
C ALA A 43 16.14 15.28 -12.30
N ILE A 44 15.29 15.41 -13.33
CA ILE A 44 13.86 15.76 -13.17
C ILE A 44 13.14 14.64 -12.42
N VAL A 45 13.35 13.38 -12.81
CA VAL A 45 12.73 12.23 -12.15
C VAL A 45 13.18 12.09 -10.70
N GLY A 46 14.48 12.25 -10.44
CA GLY A 46 15.02 12.22 -9.08
C GLY A 46 14.47 13.33 -8.19
N THR A 47 14.32 14.55 -8.75
CA THR A 47 13.70 15.68 -8.04
C THR A 47 12.24 15.41 -7.71
N LEU A 48 11.48 14.82 -8.65
CA LEU A 48 10.11 14.41 -8.42
C LEU A 48 10.00 13.39 -7.28
N PHE A 49 10.86 12.38 -7.27
CA PHE A 49 10.88 11.38 -6.20
C PHE A 49 11.19 12.00 -4.83
N LEU A 50 12.14 12.94 -4.79
CA LEU A 50 12.47 13.66 -3.55
C LEU A 50 11.28 14.48 -3.05
N ILE A 51 10.64 15.26 -3.91
CA ILE A 51 9.48 16.08 -3.55
C ILE A 51 8.33 15.20 -3.03
N SER A 52 8.05 14.09 -3.72
CA SER A 52 7.02 13.15 -3.28
C SER A 52 7.30 12.62 -1.88
N ARG A 53 8.54 12.20 -1.58
CA ARG A 53 8.91 11.72 -0.24
C ARG A 53 8.76 12.77 0.86
N LEU A 54 8.98 14.04 0.56
CA LEU A 54 8.74 15.13 1.50
C LEU A 54 7.24 15.33 1.75
N LEU A 55 6.42 15.19 0.71
CA LEU A 55 4.96 15.26 0.82
C LEU A 55 4.39 14.08 1.59
N ASP A 56 4.90 12.85 1.37
CA ASP A 56 4.51 11.65 2.11
C ASP A 56 4.69 11.86 3.62
N GLY A 57 5.82 12.45 4.05
CA GLY A 57 6.06 12.77 5.47
C GLY A 57 4.98 13.62 6.13
N VAL A 58 4.19 14.39 5.36
CA VAL A 58 3.07 15.19 5.85
C VAL A 58 1.73 14.47 5.63
N SER A 59 1.56 13.81 4.50
CA SER A 59 0.29 13.14 4.13
C SER A 59 0.03 11.89 4.95
N ASP A 60 1.04 11.07 5.26
CA ASP A 60 0.87 9.81 5.98
C ASP A 60 0.21 9.97 7.36
N PRO A 61 0.64 10.91 8.24
CA PRO A 61 -0.04 11.14 9.51
C PRO A 61 -1.47 11.63 9.35
N LEU A 62 -1.75 12.46 8.32
CA LEU A 62 -3.09 12.96 8.05
C LEU A 62 -4.02 11.84 7.59
N LEU A 63 -3.55 10.99 6.69
CA LEU A 63 -4.30 9.83 6.21
C LEU A 63 -4.53 8.80 7.32
N GLY A 64 -3.52 8.53 8.15
CA GLY A 64 -3.66 7.69 9.32
C GLY A 64 -4.78 8.18 10.24
N PHE A 65 -4.79 9.48 10.55
CA PHE A 65 -5.83 10.10 11.35
C PHE A 65 -7.24 10.03 10.72
N LEU A 66 -7.35 10.20 9.40
CA LEU A 66 -8.63 10.07 8.69
C LEU A 66 -9.13 8.62 8.70
N ILE A 67 -8.26 7.66 8.45
CA ILE A 67 -8.57 6.22 8.47
C ILE A 67 -9.01 5.80 9.88
N ASP A 68 -8.35 6.31 10.92
CA ASP A 68 -8.71 6.01 12.31
C ASP A 68 -10.07 6.59 12.73
N ARG A 69 -10.57 7.59 12.04
CA ARG A 69 -11.92 8.15 12.26
C ARG A 69 -12.99 7.55 11.36
N PHE A 70 -12.62 6.69 10.43
CA PHE A 70 -13.59 6.08 9.53
C PHE A 70 -14.60 5.22 10.31
N PRO A 71 -15.91 5.36 10.02
CA PRO A 71 -16.93 4.61 10.71
C PRO A 71 -16.85 3.13 10.42
N ARG A 72 -17.18 2.31 11.41
CA ARG A 72 -17.21 0.86 11.24
C ARG A 72 -18.37 0.46 10.33
N THR A 73 -18.08 -0.39 9.35
CA THR A 73 -19.08 -0.97 8.44
C THR A 73 -19.48 -2.39 8.88
N LYS A 74 -20.46 -2.99 8.20
CA LYS A 74 -20.88 -4.38 8.44
C LYS A 74 -19.76 -5.41 8.25
N ILE A 75 -18.78 -5.11 7.41
CA ILE A 75 -17.65 -6.02 7.10
C ILE A 75 -16.37 -5.70 7.89
N GLY A 76 -16.41 -4.68 8.74
CA GLY A 76 -15.30 -4.21 9.55
C GLY A 76 -15.02 -2.73 9.34
N LYS A 77 -13.91 -2.22 9.92
CA LYS A 77 -13.44 -0.84 9.77
C LYS A 77 -12.36 -0.75 8.68
N TYR A 78 -11.32 -1.55 8.81
CA TYR A 78 -10.14 -1.48 7.92
C TYR A 78 -10.33 -2.24 6.61
N LYS A 79 -11.09 -3.35 6.61
CA LYS A 79 -11.34 -4.17 5.41
C LYS A 79 -11.93 -3.39 4.23
N PRO A 80 -13.02 -2.59 4.38
CA PRO A 80 -13.59 -1.85 3.26
C PRO A 80 -12.63 -0.78 2.71
N ILE A 81 -11.87 -0.12 3.60
CA ILE A 81 -10.88 0.88 3.19
C ILE A 81 -9.77 0.21 2.40
N LEU A 82 -9.28 -0.94 2.87
CA LEU A 82 -8.22 -1.71 2.21
C LEU A 82 -8.65 -2.17 0.81
N ILE A 83 -9.87 -2.70 0.65
CA ILE A 83 -10.39 -3.12 -0.65
C ILE A 83 -10.57 -1.92 -1.59
N ALA A 84 -11.23 -0.85 -1.13
CA ALA A 84 -11.42 0.35 -1.93
C ALA A 84 -10.08 1.03 -2.27
N GLY A 85 -9.20 1.16 -1.27
CA GLY A 85 -7.86 1.72 -1.43
C GLY A 85 -7.01 0.95 -2.43
N SER A 86 -7.06 -0.39 -2.41
CA SER A 86 -6.32 -1.21 -3.38
C SER A 86 -6.80 -1.00 -4.81
N LEU A 87 -8.11 -0.87 -5.04
CA LEU A 87 -8.64 -0.61 -6.38
C LEU A 87 -8.29 0.79 -6.88
N ILE A 88 -8.41 1.81 -6.02
CA ILE A 88 -8.03 3.19 -6.34
C ILE A 88 -6.53 3.26 -6.62
N CYS A 89 -5.71 2.61 -5.79
CA CYS A 89 -4.27 2.53 -5.97
C CYS A 89 -3.90 1.83 -7.28
N CYS A 90 -4.56 0.74 -7.66
CA CYS A 90 -4.35 0.06 -8.93
C CYS A 90 -4.64 0.97 -10.14
N ILE A 91 -5.72 1.75 -10.09
CA ILE A 91 -6.05 2.71 -11.16
C ILE A 91 -4.95 3.78 -11.25
N ASN A 92 -4.56 4.36 -10.13
CA ASN A 92 -3.53 5.38 -10.12
C ASN A 92 -2.13 4.81 -10.47
N TYR A 93 -1.85 3.58 -10.11
CA TYR A 93 -0.63 2.88 -10.52
C TYR A 93 -0.53 2.77 -12.05
N LEU A 94 -1.63 2.46 -12.73
CA LEU A 94 -1.68 2.50 -14.19
C LEU A 94 -1.42 3.91 -14.73
N LEU A 95 -1.96 4.95 -14.10
CA LEU A 95 -1.69 6.33 -14.49
C LEU A 95 -0.22 6.70 -14.35
N VAL A 96 0.46 6.29 -13.28
CA VAL A 96 1.90 6.56 -13.09
C VAL A 96 2.71 6.03 -14.27
N TRP A 97 2.44 4.82 -14.74
CA TRP A 97 3.20 4.23 -15.84
C TRP A 97 2.78 4.74 -17.22
N PHE A 98 1.49 4.99 -17.44
CA PHE A 98 0.99 5.31 -18.79
C PHE A 98 0.78 6.80 -19.03
N SER A 99 0.67 7.64 -17.99
CA SER A 99 0.45 9.08 -18.17
C SER A 99 1.47 9.77 -19.07
N PRO A 100 2.79 9.49 -19.00
CA PRO A 100 3.75 10.13 -19.89
C PRO A 100 3.61 9.70 -21.36
N LEU A 101 3.01 8.55 -21.62
CA LEU A 101 2.72 8.06 -22.98
C LEU A 101 1.39 8.62 -23.51
N LEU A 102 0.44 8.91 -22.63
CA LEU A 102 -0.87 9.48 -22.99
C LEU A 102 -0.81 11.00 -23.17
N PHE A 103 0.06 11.69 -22.43
CA PHE A 103 0.17 13.15 -22.41
C PHE A 103 1.56 13.60 -22.90
N GLU A 104 1.90 13.28 -24.15
CA GLU A 104 3.23 13.55 -24.72
C GLU A 104 3.68 15.02 -24.62
N GLY A 105 2.76 15.98 -24.76
CA GLY A 105 3.07 17.41 -24.65
C GLY A 105 3.29 17.93 -23.22
N GLN A 106 2.87 17.16 -22.20
CA GLN A 106 2.92 17.56 -20.79
C GLN A 106 3.40 16.42 -19.88
N LYS A 107 4.36 15.61 -20.35
CA LYS A 107 4.87 14.42 -19.67
C LYS A 107 5.23 14.69 -18.19
N ILE A 108 5.99 15.77 -17.94
CA ILE A 108 6.48 16.11 -16.59
C ILE A 108 5.32 16.39 -15.62
N LEU A 109 4.32 17.17 -16.06
CA LEU A 109 3.15 17.46 -15.25
C LEU A 109 2.33 16.20 -14.98
N ALA A 110 2.14 15.35 -15.99
CA ALA A 110 1.38 14.13 -15.90
C ALA A 110 2.02 13.13 -14.91
N ILE A 111 3.33 12.92 -15.00
CA ILE A 111 4.04 12.04 -14.06
C ILE A 111 4.08 12.64 -12.66
N SER A 112 4.26 13.96 -12.52
CA SER A 112 4.30 14.61 -11.21
C SER A 112 2.97 14.44 -10.47
N PHE A 113 1.87 14.71 -11.15
CA PHE A 113 0.54 14.56 -10.59
C PHE A 113 0.23 13.10 -10.21
N SER A 114 0.43 12.17 -11.14
CA SER A 114 0.12 10.76 -10.90
C SER A 114 1.01 10.13 -9.82
N TYR A 115 2.28 10.51 -9.76
CA TYR A 115 3.23 9.97 -8.79
C TYR A 115 2.98 10.51 -7.37
N ILE A 116 2.71 11.81 -7.20
CA ILE A 116 2.33 12.37 -5.91
C ILE A 116 1.00 11.78 -5.43
N LEU A 117 0.03 11.65 -6.32
CA LEU A 117 -1.25 11.02 -6.00
C LEU A 117 -1.07 9.55 -5.59
N LEU A 118 -0.02 8.88 -6.11
CA LEU A 118 0.25 7.48 -5.78
C LEU A 118 0.62 7.29 -4.31
N GLY A 119 1.39 8.19 -3.71
CA GLY A 119 1.67 8.17 -2.26
C GLY A 119 0.35 8.07 -1.49
N ILE A 120 -0.55 9.02 -1.70
CA ILE A 120 -1.86 9.08 -1.04
C ILE A 120 -2.70 7.80 -1.28
N THR A 121 -2.77 7.34 -2.52
CA THR A 121 -3.59 6.16 -2.86
C THR A 121 -2.97 4.85 -2.37
N PHE A 122 -1.65 4.78 -2.29
CA PHE A 122 -0.96 3.64 -1.70
C PHE A 122 -1.20 3.55 -0.19
N ASP A 123 -1.18 4.67 0.52
CA ASP A 123 -1.46 4.73 1.95
C ASP A 123 -2.88 4.30 2.30
N LEU A 124 -3.87 4.57 1.44
CA LEU A 124 -5.23 4.04 1.60
C LEU A 124 -5.27 2.51 1.59
N MET A 125 -4.25 1.85 1.05
CA MET A 125 -4.10 0.40 1.09
C MET A 125 -3.16 -0.04 2.22
N ASP A 126 -2.02 0.62 2.39
CA ASP A 126 -0.96 0.18 3.31
C ASP A 126 -1.30 0.41 4.78
N ILE A 127 -1.85 1.59 5.14
CA ILE A 127 -2.19 1.92 6.52
C ILE A 127 -3.26 0.98 7.08
N PRO A 128 -4.40 0.69 6.40
CA PRO A 128 -5.36 -0.29 6.88
C PRO A 128 -4.77 -1.70 7.01
N LEU A 129 -3.91 -2.12 6.06
CA LEU A 129 -3.24 -3.42 6.11
C LEU A 129 -2.38 -3.56 7.38
N ASN A 130 -1.60 -2.53 7.69
CA ASN A 130 -0.77 -2.51 8.90
C ASN A 130 -1.61 -2.48 10.18
N SER A 131 -2.78 -1.87 10.15
CA SER A 131 -3.72 -1.79 11.27
C SER A 131 -4.51 -3.09 11.51
N LEU A 132 -4.45 -4.07 10.62
CA LEU A 132 -5.17 -5.34 10.78
C LEU A 132 -4.64 -6.19 11.92
N ILE A 133 -3.32 -6.25 12.16
CA ILE A 133 -2.73 -7.14 13.17
C ILE A 133 -3.38 -6.97 14.55
N PRO A 134 -3.45 -5.75 15.13
CA PRO A 134 -4.05 -5.56 16.44
C PRO A 134 -5.56 -5.82 16.48
N VAL A 135 -6.28 -5.66 15.36
CA VAL A 135 -7.74 -5.89 15.35
C VAL A 135 -8.14 -7.33 15.02
N LEU A 136 -7.24 -8.15 14.48
CA LEU A 136 -7.48 -9.56 14.24
C LEU A 136 -7.38 -10.38 15.54
N THR A 137 -6.48 -10.02 16.48
CA THR A 137 -6.27 -10.76 17.72
C THR A 137 -5.68 -9.89 18.83
N THR A 138 -6.05 -10.23 20.08
CA THR A 138 -5.44 -9.69 21.30
C THR A 138 -4.31 -10.57 21.83
N GLN A 139 -4.14 -11.79 21.32
CA GLN A 139 -3.12 -12.74 21.77
C GLN A 139 -1.76 -12.37 21.21
N GLU A 140 -0.78 -12.17 22.07
CA GLU A 140 0.59 -11.81 21.69
C GLU A 140 1.24 -12.88 20.80
N SER A 141 1.06 -14.17 21.13
CA SER A 141 1.58 -15.28 20.32
C SER A 141 1.04 -15.27 18.90
N GLU A 142 -0.26 -15.00 18.69
CA GLU A 142 -0.86 -14.91 17.36
C GLU A 142 -0.42 -13.63 16.62
N ARG A 143 -0.23 -12.51 17.32
CA ARG A 143 0.36 -11.28 16.73
C ARG A 143 1.77 -11.53 16.22
N ASN A 144 2.59 -12.27 16.97
CA ASN A 144 3.94 -12.64 16.57
C ASN A 144 3.92 -13.52 15.31
N VAL A 145 2.99 -14.47 15.22
CA VAL A 145 2.80 -15.31 14.02
C VAL A 145 2.40 -14.44 12.82
N LEU A 146 1.44 -13.52 12.96
CA LEU A 146 1.05 -12.61 11.88
C LEU A 146 2.20 -11.70 11.45
N SER A 147 2.97 -11.17 12.39
CA SER A 147 4.16 -10.35 12.09
C SER A 147 5.23 -11.15 11.34
N SER A 148 5.42 -12.43 11.70
CA SER A 148 6.33 -13.32 10.97
C SER A 148 5.83 -13.60 9.55
N ILE A 149 4.52 -13.85 9.37
CA ILE A 149 3.91 -14.02 8.04
C ILE A 149 4.13 -12.77 7.19
N LYS A 150 3.90 -11.58 7.76
CA LYS A 150 4.19 -10.31 7.09
C LYS A 150 5.65 -10.21 6.68
N GLY A 151 6.60 -10.46 7.60
CA GLY A 151 8.03 -10.42 7.31
C GLY A 151 8.43 -11.37 6.18
N ILE A 152 7.92 -12.61 6.18
CA ILE A 152 8.15 -13.58 5.11
C ILE A 152 7.58 -13.06 3.77
N SER A 153 6.36 -12.52 3.76
CA SER A 153 5.75 -11.96 2.55
C SER A 153 6.60 -10.83 1.98
N TYR A 154 7.09 -9.92 2.83
CA TYR A 154 7.93 -8.78 2.43
C TYR A 154 9.34 -9.18 1.99
N THR A 155 9.77 -10.42 2.23
CA THR A 155 11.02 -10.97 1.69
C THR A 155 10.79 -11.74 0.40
N VAL A 156 9.81 -12.65 0.40
CA VAL A 156 9.53 -13.55 -0.72
C VAL A 156 8.93 -12.80 -1.90
N GLY A 157 7.98 -11.90 -1.66
CA GLY A 157 7.28 -11.15 -2.73
C GLY A 157 8.23 -10.36 -3.63
N PRO A 158 9.05 -9.44 -3.09
CA PRO A 158 10.01 -8.69 -3.89
C PRO A 158 11.05 -9.58 -4.56
N THR A 159 11.52 -10.64 -3.88
CA THR A 159 12.51 -11.58 -4.44
C THR A 159 11.96 -12.24 -5.69
N LEU A 160 10.75 -12.81 -5.63
CA LEU A 160 10.12 -13.44 -6.79
C LEU A 160 9.90 -12.46 -7.94
N LEU A 161 9.45 -11.24 -7.61
CA LEU A 161 9.19 -10.23 -8.62
C LEU A 161 10.48 -9.73 -9.29
N ASN A 162 11.55 -9.53 -8.51
CA ASN A 162 12.86 -9.10 -9.03
C ASN A 162 13.55 -10.18 -9.87
N ILE A 163 13.19 -11.46 -9.70
CA ILE A 163 13.62 -12.54 -10.60
C ILE A 163 12.74 -12.57 -11.86
N ALA A 164 11.43 -12.45 -11.73
CA ALA A 164 10.50 -12.57 -12.84
C ALA A 164 10.56 -11.37 -13.79
N ALA A 165 10.69 -10.16 -13.27
CA ALA A 165 10.61 -8.93 -14.05
C ALA A 165 11.70 -8.82 -15.13
N PRO A 166 13.00 -9.07 -14.85
CA PRO A 166 14.02 -9.04 -15.91
C PRO A 166 13.77 -10.12 -16.99
N LEU A 167 13.29 -11.30 -16.62
CA LEU A 167 12.96 -12.36 -17.57
C LEU A 167 11.83 -11.94 -18.51
N ILE A 168 10.79 -11.29 -17.96
CA ILE A 168 9.69 -10.78 -18.79
C ILE A 168 10.19 -9.66 -19.72
N LEU A 169 11.00 -8.73 -19.21
CA LEU A 169 11.54 -7.64 -20.02
C LEU A 169 12.48 -8.13 -21.12
N ALA A 170 13.33 -9.12 -20.86
CA ALA A 170 14.27 -9.68 -21.82
C ALA A 170 13.60 -10.49 -22.93
N ASN A 171 12.49 -11.19 -22.62
CA ASN A 171 11.80 -12.05 -23.58
C ASN A 171 10.81 -11.32 -24.50
N ASN A 172 10.63 -10.01 -24.30
CA ASN A 172 9.71 -9.23 -25.13
C ASN A 172 10.45 -8.44 -26.21
N SER A 173 9.93 -8.45 -27.41
CA SER A 173 10.50 -7.79 -28.61
C SER A 173 10.51 -6.25 -28.50
N SER A 174 9.71 -5.67 -27.63
CA SER A 174 9.63 -4.25 -27.36
C SER A 174 9.72 -3.99 -25.85
N LYS A 175 10.52 -2.99 -25.45
CA LYS A 175 10.58 -2.56 -24.05
C LYS A 175 9.20 -2.21 -23.50
N ILE A 176 8.38 -1.49 -24.27
CA ILE A 176 7.03 -1.07 -23.88
C ILE A 176 6.13 -2.29 -23.61
N SER A 177 6.17 -3.32 -24.48
CA SER A 177 5.37 -4.55 -24.30
C SER A 177 5.74 -5.31 -23.03
N GLY A 178 7.04 -5.39 -22.71
CA GLY A 178 7.52 -6.00 -21.48
C GLY A 178 7.02 -5.29 -20.23
N TYR A 179 7.11 -3.95 -20.21
CA TYR A 179 6.56 -3.15 -19.10
C TYR A 179 5.03 -3.28 -19.00
N LEU A 180 4.31 -3.30 -20.12
CA LEU A 180 2.85 -3.46 -20.13
C LEU A 180 2.44 -4.78 -19.45
N ILE A 181 3.10 -5.89 -19.77
CA ILE A 181 2.83 -7.19 -19.15
C ILE A 181 3.11 -7.14 -17.64
N LEU A 182 4.22 -6.54 -17.23
CA LEU A 182 4.57 -6.40 -15.81
C LEU A 182 3.53 -5.56 -15.05
N ILE A 183 3.14 -4.40 -15.60
CA ILE A 183 2.24 -3.46 -14.98
C ILE A 183 0.83 -4.06 -14.83
N VAL A 184 0.29 -4.60 -15.92
CA VAL A 184 -1.04 -5.21 -15.93
C VAL A 184 -1.07 -6.47 -15.05
N GLY A 185 -0.03 -7.31 -15.15
CA GLY A 185 0.13 -8.48 -14.28
C GLY A 185 0.16 -8.09 -12.80
N THR A 186 0.87 -7.02 -12.45
CA THR A 186 0.91 -6.48 -11.09
C THR A 186 -0.47 -6.05 -10.62
N VAL A 187 -1.22 -5.30 -11.42
CA VAL A 187 -2.58 -4.85 -11.05
C VAL A 187 -3.50 -6.04 -10.79
N ILE A 188 -3.44 -7.07 -11.63
CA ILE A 188 -4.24 -8.29 -11.44
C ILE A 188 -3.86 -9.00 -10.13
N VAL A 189 -2.57 -9.16 -9.85
CA VAL A 189 -2.08 -9.81 -8.63
C VAL A 189 -2.49 -9.01 -7.39
N VAL A 190 -2.29 -7.69 -7.40
CA VAL A 190 -2.65 -6.79 -6.30
C VAL A 190 -4.14 -6.85 -6.02
N ALA A 191 -4.98 -6.65 -7.03
CA ALA A 191 -6.43 -6.66 -6.87
C ALA A 191 -6.92 -8.03 -6.37
N PHE A 192 -6.48 -9.12 -7.01
CA PHE A 192 -6.92 -10.47 -6.66
C PHE A 192 -6.47 -10.87 -5.24
N PHE A 193 -5.20 -10.73 -4.92
CA PHE A 193 -4.67 -11.14 -3.62
C PHE A 193 -5.19 -10.29 -2.48
N THR A 194 -5.30 -8.97 -2.69
CA THR A 194 -5.83 -8.07 -1.67
C THR A 194 -7.31 -8.35 -1.41
N ILE A 195 -8.14 -8.49 -2.45
CA ILE A 195 -9.58 -8.75 -2.28
C ILE A 195 -9.80 -10.11 -1.63
N VAL A 196 -9.24 -11.18 -2.22
CA VAL A 196 -9.42 -12.55 -1.73
C VAL A 196 -8.88 -12.68 -0.31
N GLY A 197 -7.65 -12.19 -0.06
CA GLY A 197 -7.05 -12.21 1.26
C GLY A 197 -7.89 -11.48 2.29
N THR A 198 -8.31 -10.24 2.01
CA THR A 198 -9.08 -9.40 2.93
C THR A 198 -10.45 -10.00 3.26
N LEU A 199 -11.11 -10.65 2.30
CA LEU A 199 -12.42 -11.27 2.53
C LEU A 199 -12.36 -12.42 3.55
N THR A 200 -11.24 -13.15 3.63
CA THR A 200 -11.08 -14.26 4.59
C THR A 200 -10.83 -13.79 6.03
N LEU A 201 -10.39 -12.53 6.23
CA LEU A 201 -10.05 -11.99 7.55
C LEU A 201 -11.31 -11.63 8.34
N LYS A 202 -11.22 -11.71 9.67
CA LYS A 202 -12.30 -11.31 10.59
C LYS A 202 -11.77 -10.33 11.63
N GLU A 203 -12.20 -9.08 11.57
CA GLU A 203 -11.91 -8.08 12.60
C GLU A 203 -12.67 -8.40 13.88
N ARG A 204 -11.96 -8.92 14.91
CA ARG A 204 -12.55 -9.39 16.16
C ARG A 204 -12.43 -8.38 17.29
N VAL A 205 -11.31 -7.67 17.32
CA VAL A 205 -11.02 -6.71 18.37
C VAL A 205 -11.71 -5.41 18.03
N ILE A 206 -12.77 -5.12 18.76
CA ILE A 206 -13.40 -3.81 18.72
C ILE A 206 -12.52 -2.94 19.63
N GLU A 207 -11.68 -2.11 19.06
CA GLU A 207 -11.19 -0.98 19.80
C GLU A 207 -12.42 -0.16 20.19
N GLN A 208 -12.72 -0.17 21.49
CA GLN A 208 -13.65 0.76 22.07
C GLN A 208 -12.99 2.16 22.01
N THR A 209 -12.93 2.73 20.83
CA THR A 209 -12.80 4.16 20.67
C THR A 209 -14.20 4.77 20.82
N GLU A 210 -14.84 4.45 21.96
CA GLU A 210 -15.68 5.48 22.52
C GLU A 210 -14.74 6.64 22.85
N PRO A 211 -15.09 7.88 22.47
CA PRO A 211 -14.43 9.01 23.06
C PRO A 211 -14.63 8.82 24.55
N SER A 212 -13.58 8.36 25.23
CA SER A 212 -13.52 8.37 26.65
C SER A 212 -14.05 9.75 27.04
N LYS A 213 -15.20 9.80 27.67
CA LYS A 213 -15.56 10.86 28.58
C LYS A 213 -14.53 10.77 29.71
N SER A 214 -13.27 10.95 29.36
CA SER A 214 -12.22 11.28 30.26
C SER A 214 -12.74 12.48 31.02
N LYS A 215 -13.27 12.20 32.22
CA LYS A 215 -13.34 13.21 33.26
C LYS A 215 -12.00 13.94 33.16
N LYS A 216 -12.04 15.17 32.65
CA LYS A 216 -10.92 16.09 32.73
C LYS A 216 -10.56 16.12 34.20
N LYS A 217 -9.58 15.32 34.62
CA LYS A 217 -8.85 15.60 35.83
C LYS A 217 -8.14 16.91 35.52
N HIS A 218 -8.74 17.98 35.96
CA HIS A 218 -8.09 19.26 36.11
C HIS A 218 -6.91 19.02 37.05
N TYR A 219 -5.75 18.76 36.47
CA TYR A 219 -4.49 18.93 37.20
C TYR A 219 -4.36 20.45 37.42
N SER A 220 -4.67 20.90 38.60
CA SER A 220 -4.40 22.27 39.03
C SER A 220 -2.86 22.38 39.05
N ILE A 221 -2.36 23.47 38.46
CA ILE A 221 -0.94 23.86 38.52
C ILE A 221 -0.45 23.98 39.98
N LYS A 222 -1.35 24.00 40.95
CA LYS A 222 -1.05 24.04 42.40
C LYS A 222 -0.61 22.71 43.00
N ASP A 223 -0.77 21.57 42.27
CA ASP A 223 -0.35 20.24 42.76
C ASP A 223 1.08 19.87 42.28
N ALA A 224 1.77 20.80 41.62
CA ALA A 224 3.13 20.63 41.08
C ALA A 224 4.19 21.57 41.71
N LEU A 225 3.82 22.25 42.84
CA LEU A 225 4.75 23.10 43.60
C LEU A 225 4.93 22.50 45.01
#